data_cceb3c3deb75f5fefcfd16212a11061c
#
_entry.id   cceb3c3deb75f5fefcfd16212a11061c
#
_cell.length_a   1.000
_cell.length_b   1.000
_cell.length_c   1.000
_cell.angle_alpha   90.00
_cell.angle_beta   90.00
_cell.angle_gamma   90.00
#
_symmetry.space_group_name_H-M   'P 1'
#
loop_
_entity.id
_entity.type
_entity.pdbx_description
1 polymer ?
#
loop_
_entity_poly.entity_id
_entity_poly.type
_entity_poly.pdbx_seq_one_letter_code
_entity_poly.pdbx_strand_id
1 'polypeptide(L)'
;KETITVSDAVFGLEYKESLIHQLVTAYMAAGRSGTVAQKNRSAVRGGGAKPWNQKGTGRARAGTSRSPLWRSGGTTFAAQPRDYTQKLNKKMYRAGIRSMLSELNRQQRLIVVEDVTVDAPKTKQMTAKLADLGVTKTLIITETGDEKLYLSARNIPYVEVTDVAGMNPVNLVRYDHVVVTVGAVRAIEESLGESK
;
A
#
# COMPACT_ATOMS: atom_id res chain seq x y z
N LYS A 1 -25.37 -7.56 22.46
CA LYS A 1 -24.43 -7.79 21.33
C LYS A 1 -25.04 -8.90 20.48
N GLU A 2 -25.47 -8.57 19.28
CA GLU A 2 -25.94 -9.56 18.31
C GLU A 2 -24.71 -10.20 17.65
N THR A 3 -24.78 -11.48 17.37
CA THR A 3 -23.73 -12.24 16.68
C THR A 3 -24.14 -12.47 15.25
N ILE A 4 -23.22 -12.22 14.32
CA ILE A 4 -23.43 -12.47 12.90
C ILE A 4 -22.65 -13.71 12.49
N THR A 5 -23.32 -14.63 11.82
CA THR A 5 -22.67 -15.81 11.23
C THR A 5 -21.96 -15.39 9.93
N VAL A 6 -20.67 -15.67 9.83
CA VAL A 6 -19.83 -15.40 8.68
C VAL A 6 -19.27 -16.69 8.08
N SER A 7 -18.90 -16.65 6.82
CA SER A 7 -18.37 -17.83 6.09
C SER A 7 -16.95 -18.17 6.52
N ASP A 8 -16.71 -19.40 6.94
CA ASP A 8 -15.38 -19.92 7.27
C ASP A 8 -14.42 -19.91 6.07
N ALA A 9 -14.94 -19.97 4.84
CA ALA A 9 -14.16 -19.87 3.62
C ALA A 9 -13.46 -18.51 3.45
N VAL A 10 -13.92 -17.46 4.16
CA VAL A 10 -13.35 -16.12 4.12
C VAL A 10 -12.73 -15.71 5.45
N PHE A 11 -13.34 -16.07 6.58
CA PHE A 11 -12.96 -15.59 7.92
C PHE A 11 -12.39 -16.69 8.84
N GLY A 12 -12.27 -17.94 8.34
CA GLY A 12 -11.78 -19.09 9.10
C GLY A 12 -10.43 -19.66 8.63
N LEU A 13 -9.72 -18.99 7.73
CA LEU A 13 -8.47 -19.50 7.15
C LEU A 13 -7.28 -19.37 8.09
N GLU A 14 -6.30 -20.25 7.88
CA GLU A 14 -5.02 -20.22 8.57
C GLU A 14 -4.22 -18.96 8.24
N TYR A 15 -3.50 -18.42 9.23
CA TYR A 15 -2.61 -17.28 9.05
C TYR A 15 -1.35 -17.66 8.27
N LYS A 16 -1.12 -16.99 7.15
CA LYS A 16 0.03 -17.23 6.27
C LYS A 16 0.91 -15.99 6.16
N GLU A 17 1.81 -15.80 7.11
CA GLU A 17 2.66 -14.62 7.23
C GLU A 17 3.46 -14.32 5.96
N SER A 18 4.11 -15.33 5.36
CA SER A 18 4.92 -15.15 4.14
C SER A 18 4.12 -14.62 2.95
N LEU A 19 2.87 -15.10 2.79
CA LEU A 19 1.98 -14.64 1.74
C LEU A 19 1.55 -13.19 1.99
N ILE A 20 1.19 -12.85 3.22
CA ILE A 20 0.79 -11.49 3.61
C ILE A 20 1.94 -10.52 3.40
N HIS A 21 3.15 -10.87 3.83
CA HIS A 21 4.36 -10.05 3.61
C HIS A 21 4.59 -9.79 2.11
N GLN A 22 4.43 -10.80 1.26
CA GLN A 22 4.57 -10.64 -0.18
C GLN A 22 3.52 -9.68 -0.75
N LEU A 23 2.25 -9.77 -0.30
CA LEU A 23 1.19 -8.86 -0.73
C LEU A 23 1.47 -7.41 -0.33
N VAL A 24 1.83 -7.19 0.94
CA VAL A 24 2.14 -5.86 1.48
C VAL A 24 3.34 -5.25 0.72
N THR A 25 4.40 -6.02 0.52
CA THR A 25 5.60 -5.57 -0.21
C THR A 25 5.28 -5.20 -1.66
N ALA A 26 4.50 -6.04 -2.36
CA ALA A 26 4.10 -5.77 -3.74
C ALA A 26 3.21 -4.54 -3.85
N TYR A 27 2.26 -4.35 -2.93
CA TYR A 27 1.38 -3.19 -2.89
C TYR A 27 2.16 -1.89 -2.65
N MET A 28 3.09 -1.90 -1.67
CA MET A 28 3.95 -0.74 -1.39
C MET A 28 4.90 -0.43 -2.56
N ALA A 29 5.40 -1.45 -3.25
CA ALA A 29 6.26 -1.28 -4.41
C ALA A 29 5.50 -0.65 -5.60
N ALA A 30 4.25 -1.04 -5.83
CA ALA A 30 3.40 -0.48 -6.88
C ALA A 30 3.10 1.02 -6.67
N GLY A 31 3.06 1.49 -5.41
CA GLY A 31 2.85 2.91 -5.10
C GLY A 31 4.06 3.82 -5.37
N ARG A 32 5.23 3.26 -5.75
CA ARG A 32 6.44 4.05 -6.01
C ARG A 32 6.39 4.67 -7.40
N SER A 33 6.54 5.99 -7.49
CA SER A 33 6.55 6.72 -8.78
C SER A 33 7.78 6.44 -9.65
N GLY A 34 8.89 5.97 -9.07
CA GLY A 34 10.08 5.52 -9.77
C GLY A 34 10.81 6.57 -10.63
N THR A 35 10.65 7.86 -10.35
CA THR A 35 11.12 8.97 -11.18
C THR A 35 12.59 9.36 -10.96
N VAL A 36 13.30 8.68 -10.08
CA VAL A 36 14.70 8.99 -9.78
C VAL A 36 15.56 8.80 -11.03
N ALA A 37 16.29 9.87 -11.41
CA ALA A 37 17.19 9.87 -12.55
C ALA A 37 18.54 10.50 -12.19
N GLN A 38 19.62 9.90 -12.66
CA GLN A 38 20.98 10.42 -12.58
C GLN A 38 21.62 10.39 -13.95
N LYS A 39 22.57 11.29 -14.19
CA LYS A 39 23.28 11.33 -15.47
C LYS A 39 24.47 10.36 -15.45
N ASN A 40 24.46 9.38 -16.33
CA ASN A 40 25.63 8.56 -16.66
C ASN A 40 26.61 9.36 -17.54
N ARG A 41 27.77 8.81 -17.84
CA ARG A 41 28.79 9.47 -18.67
C ARG A 41 28.31 9.87 -20.07
N SER A 42 27.30 9.23 -20.60
CA SER A 42 26.72 9.56 -21.91
C SER A 42 25.78 10.75 -21.84
N ALA A 43 25.04 10.91 -20.72
CA ALA A 43 24.07 11.98 -20.51
C ALA A 43 24.71 13.29 -20.00
N VAL A 44 25.92 13.25 -19.46
CA VAL A 44 26.66 14.45 -19.04
C VAL A 44 27.15 15.22 -20.27
N ARG A 45 26.93 16.55 -20.28
CA ARG A 45 27.36 17.44 -21.36
C ARG A 45 28.90 17.53 -21.41
N GLY A 46 29.47 17.59 -22.61
CA GLY A 46 30.92 17.79 -22.85
C GLY A 46 31.64 16.51 -23.24
N GLY A 47 32.96 16.49 -23.18
CA GLY A 47 33.84 15.31 -23.32
C GLY A 47 33.94 14.72 -24.74
N GLY A 48 33.75 15.47 -25.80
CA GLY A 48 33.89 15.03 -27.19
C GLY A 48 35.36 14.73 -27.57
N ALA A 49 36.33 15.49 -27.03
CA ALA A 49 37.73 15.32 -27.31
C ALA A 49 38.41 14.45 -26.22
N LYS A 50 39.42 13.66 -26.63
CA LYS A 50 40.31 12.92 -25.72
C LYS A 50 41.18 13.93 -24.95
N PRO A 51 41.26 13.89 -23.60
CA PRO A 51 41.96 14.88 -22.79
C PRO A 51 43.45 14.99 -23.11
N TRP A 52 44.12 13.90 -23.46
CA TRP A 52 45.52 13.83 -23.87
C TRP A 52 45.82 12.55 -24.66
N ASN A 53 47.03 12.49 -25.26
CA ASN A 53 47.44 11.37 -26.06
C ASN A 53 47.54 10.08 -25.24
N GLN A 54 47.38 8.94 -25.91
CA GLN A 54 47.39 7.60 -25.28
C GLN A 54 48.68 7.24 -24.57
N LYS A 55 49.83 7.75 -25.09
CA LYS A 55 51.19 7.51 -24.62
C LYS A 55 52.01 8.82 -24.63
N GLY A 56 53.12 8.85 -23.91
CA GLY A 56 54.09 9.96 -23.96
C GLY A 56 53.78 11.13 -23.01
N THR A 57 52.72 11.07 -22.18
CA THR A 57 52.31 12.18 -21.28
C THR A 57 52.69 11.93 -19.81
N GLY A 58 53.14 10.74 -19.44
CA GLY A 58 53.41 10.36 -18.05
C GLY A 58 52.16 10.32 -17.15
N ARG A 59 50.96 10.54 -17.71
CA ARG A 59 49.67 10.54 -16.98
C ARG A 59 48.92 9.24 -17.18
N ALA A 60 47.99 8.94 -16.26
CA ALA A 60 47.06 7.83 -16.44
C ALA A 60 46.21 8.02 -17.72
N ARG A 61 45.93 6.93 -18.43
CA ARG A 61 45.16 6.97 -19.68
C ARG A 61 43.74 7.46 -19.43
N ALA A 62 43.28 8.41 -20.21
CA ALA A 62 41.92 8.94 -20.13
C ALA A 62 41.28 9.05 -21.52
N GLY A 63 40.09 8.52 -21.69
CA GLY A 63 39.32 8.59 -22.94
C GLY A 63 38.37 9.76 -23.01
N THR A 64 37.88 10.23 -21.86
CA THR A 64 36.92 11.34 -21.77
C THR A 64 36.99 12.00 -20.41
N SER A 65 36.73 13.30 -20.34
CA SER A 65 36.58 14.06 -19.10
C SER A 65 35.25 13.77 -18.38
N ARG A 66 34.28 13.09 -19.02
CA ARG A 66 33.00 12.69 -18.44
C ARG A 66 33.07 11.37 -17.67
N SER A 67 34.27 10.74 -17.55
CA SER A 67 34.41 9.51 -16.80
C SER A 67 33.98 9.67 -15.33
N PRO A 68 33.41 8.63 -14.69
CA PRO A 68 33.00 8.68 -13.28
C PRO A 68 34.16 9.00 -12.32
N LEU A 69 35.41 8.78 -12.72
CA LEU A 69 36.63 9.11 -11.94
C LEU A 69 36.87 10.60 -11.85
N TRP A 70 36.27 11.38 -12.71
CA TRP A 70 36.51 12.82 -12.81
C TRP A 70 35.47 13.62 -12.03
N ARG A 71 35.91 14.72 -11.43
CA ARG A 71 34.97 15.71 -10.86
C ARG A 71 34.01 16.18 -11.96
N SER A 72 32.72 16.21 -11.66
CA SER A 72 31.64 16.53 -12.62
C SER A 72 31.46 15.49 -13.76
N GLY A 73 32.10 14.32 -13.66
CA GLY A 73 31.82 13.19 -14.54
C GLY A 73 30.45 12.54 -14.25
N GLY A 74 30.07 11.57 -15.07
CA GLY A 74 28.82 10.84 -14.89
C GLY A 74 28.87 9.81 -13.76
N THR A 75 27.73 9.45 -13.21
CA THR A 75 27.61 8.35 -12.25
C THR A 75 27.82 7.01 -12.96
N THR A 76 28.60 6.10 -12.36
CA THR A 76 28.93 4.81 -12.98
C THR A 76 27.69 3.96 -13.25
N PHE A 77 26.86 3.78 -12.22
CA PHE A 77 25.58 3.07 -12.27
C PHE A 77 24.46 4.04 -11.97
N ALA A 78 24.26 4.97 -12.90
CA ALA A 78 23.27 6.02 -12.75
C ALA A 78 21.85 5.44 -12.65
N ALA A 79 21.12 5.82 -11.62
CA ALA A 79 19.72 5.45 -11.49
C ALA A 79 18.93 5.99 -12.70
N GLN A 80 18.05 5.17 -13.23
CA GLN A 80 17.13 5.52 -14.31
C GLN A 80 15.69 5.34 -13.84
N PRO A 81 14.75 6.11 -14.33
CA PRO A 81 13.33 5.90 -14.05
C PRO A 81 12.94 4.46 -14.38
N ARG A 82 12.25 3.81 -13.44
CA ARG A 82 11.81 2.43 -13.63
C ARG A 82 10.49 2.17 -12.92
N ASP A 83 9.75 1.21 -13.42
CA ASP A 83 8.59 0.65 -12.75
C ASP A 83 9.03 -0.34 -11.65
N TYR A 84 8.41 -0.21 -10.46
CA TYR A 84 8.64 -1.09 -9.31
C TYR A 84 7.50 -2.07 -9.09
N THR A 85 6.49 -2.06 -9.94
CA THR A 85 5.31 -2.93 -9.82
C THR A 85 5.72 -4.41 -9.81
N GLN A 86 5.20 -5.16 -8.84
CA GLN A 86 5.40 -6.59 -8.74
C GLN A 86 4.10 -7.31 -9.10
N LYS A 87 4.17 -8.23 -10.06
CA LYS A 87 3.02 -9.04 -10.48
C LYS A 87 2.67 -10.06 -9.39
N LEU A 88 1.41 -10.06 -8.96
CA LEU A 88 0.82 -11.09 -8.10
C LEU A 88 -0.28 -11.84 -8.84
N ASN A 89 -0.41 -13.14 -8.57
CA ASN A 89 -1.52 -13.93 -9.08
C ASN A 89 -2.81 -13.55 -8.33
N LYS A 90 -3.94 -13.45 -9.04
CA LYS A 90 -5.24 -13.10 -8.44
C LYS A 90 -5.63 -14.05 -7.29
N LYS A 91 -5.37 -15.36 -7.45
CA LYS A 91 -5.65 -16.37 -6.40
C LYS A 91 -4.80 -16.12 -5.14
N MET A 92 -3.52 -15.76 -5.30
CA MET A 92 -2.64 -15.43 -4.16
C MET A 92 -3.13 -14.17 -3.44
N TYR A 93 -3.51 -13.13 -4.18
CA TYR A 93 -4.04 -11.89 -3.60
C TYR A 93 -5.30 -12.17 -2.76
N ARG A 94 -6.28 -12.87 -3.34
CA ARG A 94 -7.52 -13.24 -2.63
C ARG A 94 -7.24 -14.09 -1.39
N ALA A 95 -6.38 -15.10 -1.50
CA ALA A 95 -6.01 -15.94 -0.37
C ALA A 95 -5.32 -15.17 0.76
N GLY A 96 -4.46 -14.19 0.42
CA GLY A 96 -3.81 -13.34 1.41
C GLY A 96 -4.79 -12.39 2.11
N ILE A 97 -5.72 -11.78 1.40
CA ILE A 97 -6.78 -10.94 2.01
C ILE A 97 -7.66 -11.78 2.96
N ARG A 98 -8.09 -12.99 2.55
CA ARG A 98 -8.85 -13.90 3.40
C ARG A 98 -8.05 -14.26 4.67
N SER A 99 -6.76 -14.59 4.54
CA SER A 99 -5.90 -14.91 5.67
C SER A 99 -5.77 -13.74 6.65
N MET A 100 -5.69 -12.48 6.14
CA MET A 100 -5.68 -11.28 6.99
C MET A 100 -7.00 -11.06 7.73
N LEU A 101 -8.14 -11.17 7.02
CA LEU A 101 -9.46 -11.03 7.63
C LEU A 101 -9.72 -12.10 8.69
N SER A 102 -9.29 -13.34 8.44
CA SER A 102 -9.39 -14.44 9.39
C SER A 102 -8.57 -14.17 10.65
N GLU A 103 -7.36 -13.61 10.50
CA GLU A 103 -6.52 -13.26 11.63
C GLU A 103 -7.09 -12.08 12.44
N LEU A 104 -7.62 -11.06 11.78
CA LEU A 104 -8.29 -9.95 12.45
C LEU A 104 -9.49 -10.43 13.28
N ASN A 105 -10.26 -11.36 12.74
CA ASN A 105 -11.38 -11.98 13.45
C ASN A 105 -10.89 -12.80 14.66
N ARG A 106 -9.87 -13.64 14.50
CA ARG A 106 -9.28 -14.45 15.55
C ARG A 106 -8.70 -13.63 16.69
N GLN A 107 -8.11 -12.48 16.38
CA GLN A 107 -7.58 -11.52 17.35
C GLN A 107 -8.64 -10.59 17.96
N GLN A 108 -9.92 -10.73 17.58
CA GLN A 108 -11.01 -9.84 18.01
C GLN A 108 -10.78 -8.36 17.66
N ARG A 109 -10.06 -8.09 16.59
CA ARG A 109 -9.81 -6.77 16.03
C ARG A 109 -10.83 -6.37 14.96
N LEU A 110 -11.63 -7.32 14.48
CA LEU A 110 -12.71 -7.10 13.54
C LEU A 110 -14.01 -6.81 14.31
N ILE A 111 -14.54 -5.62 14.14
CA ILE A 111 -15.77 -5.17 14.79
C ILE A 111 -16.84 -4.99 13.72
N VAL A 112 -17.94 -5.74 13.83
CA VAL A 112 -19.06 -5.62 12.90
C VAL A 112 -20.12 -4.71 13.51
N VAL A 113 -20.58 -3.75 12.72
CA VAL A 113 -21.63 -2.79 13.08
C VAL A 113 -22.74 -2.82 12.03
N GLU A 114 -23.95 -2.51 12.42
CA GLU A 114 -25.06 -2.47 11.44
C GLU A 114 -24.81 -1.43 10.37
N ASP A 115 -24.51 -0.20 10.79
CA ASP A 115 -24.19 0.91 9.89
C ASP A 115 -23.35 1.98 10.61
N VAL A 116 -22.60 2.76 9.82
CA VAL A 116 -21.79 3.90 10.29
C VAL A 116 -22.18 5.12 9.47
N THR A 117 -23.36 5.66 9.72
CA THR A 117 -23.83 6.89 9.06
C THR A 117 -23.57 8.13 9.90
N VAL A 118 -23.36 9.27 9.25
CA VAL A 118 -23.28 10.58 9.89
C VAL A 118 -24.25 11.54 9.19
N ASP A 119 -25.06 12.27 9.97
CA ASP A 119 -26.05 13.19 9.42
C ASP A 119 -25.41 14.35 8.66
N ALA A 120 -24.29 14.85 9.20
CA ALA A 120 -23.53 15.95 8.63
C ALA A 120 -22.02 15.62 8.63
N PRO A 121 -21.22 16.15 7.68
CA PRO A 121 -19.78 15.91 7.58
C PRO A 121 -19.01 16.66 8.68
N LYS A 122 -19.25 16.28 9.95
CA LYS A 122 -18.62 16.88 11.14
C LYS A 122 -17.74 15.87 11.87
N THR A 123 -16.48 16.21 12.05
CA THR A 123 -15.49 15.40 12.77
C THR A 123 -15.91 15.09 14.21
N LYS A 124 -16.59 16.04 14.90
CA LYS A 124 -17.08 15.85 16.27
C LYS A 124 -18.03 14.65 16.40
N GLN A 125 -18.94 14.47 15.44
CA GLN A 125 -19.87 13.33 15.45
C GLN A 125 -19.13 12.01 15.26
N MET A 126 -18.14 11.99 14.34
CA MET A 126 -17.32 10.82 14.11
C MET A 126 -16.47 10.45 15.32
N THR A 127 -15.85 11.43 15.94
CA THR A 127 -15.02 11.22 17.16
C THR A 127 -15.88 10.64 18.30
N ALA A 128 -17.12 11.13 18.50
CA ALA A 128 -18.02 10.58 19.50
C ALA A 128 -18.35 9.10 19.21
N LYS A 129 -18.71 8.76 17.96
CA LYS A 129 -18.99 7.37 17.56
C LYS A 129 -17.78 6.43 17.76
N LEU A 130 -16.59 6.88 17.45
CA LEU A 130 -15.37 6.10 17.68
C LEU A 130 -15.10 5.90 19.18
N ALA A 131 -15.34 6.90 19.99
CA ALA A 131 -15.24 6.81 21.44
C ALA A 131 -16.25 5.81 22.03
N ASP A 132 -17.48 5.82 21.55
CA ASP A 132 -18.53 4.87 21.95
C ASP A 132 -18.17 3.41 21.59
N LEU A 133 -17.48 3.21 20.46
CA LEU A 133 -16.94 1.91 20.04
C LEU A 133 -15.64 1.54 20.80
N GLY A 134 -15.02 2.48 21.50
CA GLY A 134 -13.77 2.26 22.22
C GLY A 134 -12.54 2.09 21.33
N VAL A 135 -12.57 2.62 20.09
CA VAL A 135 -11.50 2.46 19.10
C VAL A 135 -10.85 3.79 18.75
N THR A 136 -9.53 3.78 18.57
CA THR A 136 -8.73 4.99 18.25
C THR A 136 -8.08 4.91 16.86
N LYS A 137 -7.35 3.83 16.60
CA LYS A 137 -6.66 3.60 15.33
C LYS A 137 -7.42 2.59 14.50
N THR A 138 -8.26 3.07 13.58
CA THR A 138 -9.34 2.29 13.01
C THR A 138 -9.46 2.48 11.51
N LEU A 139 -9.63 1.36 10.80
CA LEU A 139 -10.09 1.31 9.41
C LEU A 139 -11.60 1.05 9.42
N ILE A 140 -12.37 1.86 8.71
CA ILE A 140 -13.82 1.67 8.54
C ILE A 140 -14.05 1.21 7.10
N ILE A 141 -14.74 0.08 6.96
CA ILE A 141 -15.07 -0.49 5.65
C ILE A 141 -16.59 -0.48 5.49
N THR A 142 -17.06 0.22 4.47
CA THR A 142 -18.46 0.32 4.09
C THR A 142 -18.73 -0.44 2.80
N GLU A 143 -19.97 -0.80 2.56
CA GLU A 143 -20.37 -1.47 1.31
C GLU A 143 -20.15 -0.57 0.10
N THR A 144 -20.59 0.67 0.21
CA THR A 144 -20.44 1.72 -0.82
C THR A 144 -19.78 2.95 -0.22
N GLY A 145 -19.13 3.75 -1.07
CA GLY A 145 -18.49 5.00 -0.63
C GLY A 145 -19.53 6.03 -0.15
N ASP A 146 -19.40 6.47 1.10
CA ASP A 146 -20.17 7.58 1.68
C ASP A 146 -19.29 8.83 1.79
N GLU A 147 -19.63 9.85 1.00
CA GLU A 147 -18.89 11.13 0.98
C GLU A 147 -18.96 11.85 2.34
N LYS A 148 -20.13 11.83 3.02
CA LYS A 148 -20.29 12.49 4.32
C LYS A 148 -19.41 11.82 5.39
N LEU A 149 -19.41 10.50 5.40
CA LEU A 149 -18.55 9.71 6.29
C LEU A 149 -17.07 9.99 6.03
N TYR A 150 -16.65 9.94 4.76
CA TYR A 150 -15.28 10.25 4.36
C TYR A 150 -14.84 11.65 4.81
N LEU A 151 -15.63 12.69 4.53
CA LEU A 151 -15.35 14.07 4.91
C LEU A 151 -15.29 14.25 6.43
N SER A 152 -16.11 13.50 7.20
CA SER A 152 -16.11 13.55 8.67
C SER A 152 -14.88 12.89 9.29
N ALA A 153 -14.33 11.86 8.64
CA ALA A 153 -13.21 11.05 9.16
C ALA A 153 -11.84 11.53 8.69
N ARG A 154 -11.69 12.09 7.47
CA ARG A 154 -10.39 12.38 6.84
C ARG A 154 -9.45 13.27 7.65
N ASN A 155 -9.99 14.15 8.54
CA ASN A 155 -9.18 15.03 9.39
C ASN A 155 -8.74 14.36 10.70
N ILE A 156 -9.29 13.18 11.03
CA ILE A 156 -8.95 12.48 12.26
C ILE A 156 -7.69 11.65 12.02
N PRO A 157 -6.59 11.86 12.74
CA PRO A 157 -5.40 11.06 12.59
C PRO A 157 -5.70 9.58 12.95
N TYR A 158 -5.09 8.67 12.22
CA TYR A 158 -5.23 7.22 12.43
C TYR A 158 -6.64 6.64 12.19
N VAL A 159 -7.50 7.35 11.47
CA VAL A 159 -8.80 6.85 11.01
C VAL A 159 -8.83 6.93 9.49
N GLU A 160 -9.24 5.86 8.85
CA GLU A 160 -9.42 5.80 7.40
C GLU A 160 -10.76 5.15 7.09
N VAL A 161 -11.44 5.67 6.08
CA VAL A 161 -12.70 5.12 5.57
C VAL A 161 -12.47 4.65 4.15
N THR A 162 -12.89 3.44 3.86
CA THR A 162 -12.80 2.83 2.53
C THR A 162 -14.05 2.01 2.24
N ASP A 163 -14.30 1.76 0.98
CA ASP A 163 -15.29 0.76 0.54
C ASP A 163 -14.63 -0.63 0.38
N VAL A 164 -15.45 -1.64 0.10
CA VAL A 164 -14.97 -3.01 -0.12
C VAL A 164 -14.01 -3.09 -1.31
N ALA A 165 -14.23 -2.29 -2.37
CA ALA A 165 -13.39 -2.27 -3.55
C ALA A 165 -12.01 -1.62 -3.28
N GLY A 166 -11.96 -0.62 -2.40
CA GLY A 166 -10.73 0.07 -1.98
C GLY A 166 -9.93 -0.67 -0.89
N MET A 167 -10.45 -1.78 -0.37
CA MET A 167 -9.76 -2.56 0.67
C MET A 167 -8.41 -3.06 0.16
N ASN A 168 -7.34 -2.76 0.92
CA ASN A 168 -5.97 -3.11 0.54
C ASN A 168 -5.20 -3.79 1.69
N PRO A 169 -4.16 -4.58 1.38
CA PRO A 169 -3.42 -5.35 2.38
C PRO A 169 -2.68 -4.47 3.40
N VAL A 170 -2.24 -3.28 2.99
CA VAL A 170 -1.50 -2.37 3.88
C VAL A 170 -2.41 -1.83 4.97
N ASN A 171 -3.63 -1.40 4.61
CA ASN A 171 -4.58 -0.85 5.56
C ASN A 171 -5.07 -1.92 6.54
N LEU A 172 -5.34 -3.14 6.09
CA LEU A 172 -5.75 -4.23 6.99
C LEU A 172 -4.70 -4.57 8.06
N VAL A 173 -3.41 -4.44 7.73
CA VAL A 173 -2.33 -4.69 8.70
C VAL A 173 -2.04 -3.47 9.57
N ARG A 174 -2.16 -2.24 9.00
CA ARG A 174 -1.75 -1.00 9.65
C ARG A 174 -2.60 -0.61 10.85
N TYR A 175 -3.93 -0.82 10.76
CA TYR A 175 -4.89 -0.39 11.77
C TYR A 175 -5.07 -1.43 12.87
N ASP A 176 -5.22 -0.95 14.11
CA ASP A 176 -5.37 -1.84 15.28
C ASP A 176 -6.75 -2.49 15.29
N HIS A 177 -7.78 -1.77 14.83
CA HIS A 177 -9.15 -2.28 14.69
C HIS A 177 -9.66 -2.03 13.27
N VAL A 178 -10.50 -2.93 12.81
CA VAL A 178 -11.22 -2.82 11.53
C VAL A 178 -12.71 -2.88 11.83
N VAL A 179 -13.40 -1.78 11.57
CA VAL A 179 -14.86 -1.67 11.71
C VAL A 179 -15.48 -1.92 10.35
N VAL A 180 -16.38 -2.89 10.26
CA VAL A 180 -17.01 -3.28 9.01
C VAL A 180 -18.53 -3.24 9.15
N THR A 181 -19.24 -2.65 8.20
CA THR A 181 -20.70 -2.71 8.18
C THR A 181 -21.20 -4.08 7.76
N VAL A 182 -22.40 -4.46 8.19
CA VAL A 182 -23.01 -5.76 7.83
C VAL A 182 -23.09 -5.91 6.30
N GLY A 183 -23.50 -4.87 5.57
CA GLY A 183 -23.50 -4.87 4.11
C GLY A 183 -22.11 -5.13 3.52
N ALA A 184 -21.08 -4.48 4.07
CA ALA A 184 -19.69 -4.70 3.62
C ALA A 184 -19.21 -6.13 3.90
N VAL A 185 -19.57 -6.75 5.03
CA VAL A 185 -19.25 -8.16 5.29
C VAL A 185 -19.82 -9.06 4.21
N ARG A 186 -21.08 -8.88 3.82
CA ARG A 186 -21.71 -9.67 2.75
C ARG A 186 -21.07 -9.44 1.39
N ALA A 187 -20.75 -8.20 1.04
CA ALA A 187 -20.03 -7.88 -0.18
C ALA A 187 -18.60 -8.48 -0.21
N ILE A 188 -17.91 -8.52 0.94
CA ILE A 188 -16.61 -9.20 1.08
C ILE A 188 -16.77 -10.70 0.86
N GLU A 189 -17.77 -11.34 1.46
CA GLU A 189 -18.06 -12.77 1.26
C GLU A 189 -18.34 -13.10 -0.22
N GLU A 190 -19.08 -12.26 -0.92
CA GLU A 190 -19.38 -12.44 -2.34
C GLU A 190 -18.12 -12.26 -3.20
N SER A 191 -17.33 -11.22 -2.95
CA SER A 191 -16.12 -10.91 -3.75
C SER A 191 -14.97 -11.88 -3.54
N LEU A 192 -14.81 -12.38 -2.31
CA LEU A 192 -13.73 -13.28 -1.92
C LEU A 192 -14.18 -14.73 -1.80
N GLY A 193 -15.46 -15.02 -1.79
CA GLY A 193 -15.99 -16.38 -1.85
C GLY A 193 -15.41 -17.15 -3.02
N GLU A 194 -15.50 -18.46 -3.01
CA GLU A 194 -15.03 -19.30 -4.10
C GLU A 194 -15.84 -19.00 -5.37
N SER A 195 -15.21 -18.33 -6.33
CA SER A 195 -15.68 -18.36 -7.71
C SER A 195 -15.58 -19.81 -8.18
N LYS A 196 -16.72 -20.44 -8.41
CA LYS A 196 -16.81 -21.72 -9.13
C LYS A 196 -16.05 -21.69 -10.44
#